data_556b6a6579564ffa1dfdacb7cd86d63d
#
_entry.id   556b6a6579564ffa1dfdacb7cd86d63d
#
_cell.length_a   1.000
_cell.length_b   1.000
_cell.length_c   1.000
_cell.angle_alpha   90.00
_cell.angle_beta   90.00
_cell.angle_gamma   90.00
#
_symmetry.space_group_name_H-M   'P 1'
#
loop_
_entity.id
_entity.type
_entity.pdbx_description
1 polymer ?
#
loop_
_entity_poly.entity_id
_entity_poly.type
_entity_poly.pdbx_seq_one_letter_code
_entity_poly.pdbx_strand_id
1 'polypeptide(L)'
;AETGLAAAQREFREETGFAVEGRFIPLGELKQPSGKIIHAWALEHDLDAARIHSNTFSLEWPRRSGIIREYPEIDEGRWFSLGEARQKITAGQFGFLDRLLKQLR
;
A
#
# COMPACT_ATOMS: atom_id res chain seq x y z
N ALA A 1 11.13 -8.30 17.96
CA ALA A 1 10.08 -8.48 16.96
C ALA A 1 9.67 -7.15 16.37
N GLU A 2 9.37 -7.13 15.08
CA GLU A 2 8.95 -5.94 14.37
C GLU A 2 7.51 -5.58 14.75
N THR A 3 7.22 -4.31 15.06
CA THR A 3 5.86 -3.85 15.30
C THR A 3 5.08 -3.79 13.98
N GLY A 4 3.75 -3.74 14.06
CA GLY A 4 2.91 -3.57 12.86
C GLY A 4 3.25 -2.32 12.07
N LEU A 5 3.47 -1.19 12.75
CA LEU A 5 3.86 0.05 12.09
C LEU A 5 5.25 -0.07 11.44
N ALA A 6 6.21 -0.67 12.12
CA ALA A 6 7.55 -0.85 11.56
C ALA A 6 7.51 -1.75 10.33
N ALA A 7 6.68 -2.81 10.35
CA ALA A 7 6.47 -3.67 9.19
C ALA A 7 5.86 -2.89 8.02
N ALA A 8 4.86 -2.05 8.28
CA ALA A 8 4.23 -1.23 7.26
C ALA A 8 5.23 -0.24 6.63
N GLN A 9 6.08 0.39 7.45
CA GLN A 9 7.13 1.29 6.96
C GLN A 9 8.15 0.54 6.09
N ARG A 10 8.56 -0.64 6.53
CA ARG A 10 9.49 -1.48 5.78
C ARG A 10 8.89 -1.89 4.43
N GLU A 11 7.67 -2.38 4.44
CA GLU A 11 6.98 -2.80 3.22
C GLU A 11 6.76 -1.64 2.26
N PHE A 12 6.40 -0.47 2.78
CA PHE A 12 6.25 0.72 1.95
C PHE A 12 7.56 1.07 1.24
N ARG A 13 8.69 1.00 1.94
CA ARG A 13 10.00 1.24 1.34
C ARG A 13 10.34 0.21 0.27
N GLU A 14 10.04 -1.06 0.53
CA GLU A 14 10.28 -2.14 -0.43
C GLU A 14 9.40 -1.97 -1.68
N GLU A 15 8.16 -1.56 -1.49
CA GLU A 15 7.19 -1.44 -2.58
C GLU A 15 7.29 -0.14 -3.37
N THR A 16 7.82 0.92 -2.79
CA THR A 16 7.89 2.23 -3.44
C THR A 16 9.30 2.78 -3.63
N GLY A 17 10.25 2.27 -2.89
CA GLY A 17 11.61 2.80 -2.87
C GLY A 17 11.80 4.01 -1.95
N PHE A 18 10.71 4.49 -1.29
CA PHE A 18 10.77 5.63 -0.39
C PHE A 18 10.73 5.20 1.07
N ALA A 19 11.69 5.71 1.85
CA ALA A 19 11.60 5.64 3.31
C ALA A 19 10.75 6.80 3.79
N VAL A 20 9.77 6.54 4.66
CA VAL A 20 8.90 7.57 5.20
C VAL A 20 8.94 7.58 6.72
N GLU A 21 9.00 8.77 7.26
CA GLU A 21 9.00 9.04 8.69
C GLU A 21 8.08 10.21 8.98
N GLY A 22 7.60 10.30 10.21
CA GLY A 22 6.76 11.39 10.65
C GLY A 22 5.71 10.91 11.61
N ARG A 23 4.64 11.69 11.71
CA ARG A 23 3.52 11.38 12.59
C ARG A 23 2.54 10.45 11.88
N PHE A 24 2.55 9.19 12.25
CA PHE A 24 1.61 8.21 11.73
C PHE A 24 0.32 8.22 12.55
N ILE A 25 -0.80 8.34 11.86
CA ILE A 25 -2.12 8.33 12.48
C ILE A 25 -2.71 6.94 12.31
N PRO A 26 -2.96 6.18 13.40
CA PRO A 26 -3.58 4.86 13.27
C PRO A 26 -5.00 5.00 12.74
N LEU A 27 -5.33 4.21 11.73
CA LEU A 27 -6.68 4.10 11.19
C LEU A 27 -7.38 2.83 11.66
N GLY A 28 -6.70 2.05 12.51
CA GLY A 28 -7.25 0.82 13.07
C GLY A 28 -7.20 -0.33 12.08
N GLU A 29 -8.12 -1.27 12.25
CA GLU A 29 -8.16 -2.48 11.45
C GLU A 29 -9.50 -2.67 10.77
N LEU A 30 -9.49 -3.35 9.63
CA LEU A 30 -10.69 -3.79 8.91
C LEU A 30 -10.53 -5.26 8.55
N LYS A 31 -11.59 -6.02 8.78
CA LYS A 31 -11.64 -7.42 8.38
C LYS A 31 -12.14 -7.52 6.94
N GLN A 32 -11.37 -8.19 6.11
CA GLN A 32 -11.72 -8.42 4.72
C GLN A 32 -12.69 -9.60 4.56
N PRO A 33 -13.43 -9.70 3.45
CA PRO A 33 -14.31 -10.84 3.20
C PRO A 33 -13.62 -12.20 3.31
N SER A 34 -12.34 -12.27 3.01
CA SER A 34 -11.53 -13.49 3.14
C SER A 34 -11.24 -13.89 4.58
N GLY A 35 -11.56 -13.01 5.56
CA GLY A 35 -11.18 -13.19 6.95
C GLY A 35 -9.87 -12.52 7.34
N LYS A 36 -9.09 -12.06 6.36
CA LYS A 36 -7.84 -11.34 6.60
C LYS A 36 -8.10 -10.01 7.29
N ILE A 37 -7.30 -9.68 8.29
CA ILE A 37 -7.37 -8.40 8.99
C ILE A 37 -6.26 -7.49 8.47
N ILE A 38 -6.64 -6.28 8.04
CA ILE A 38 -5.70 -5.28 7.56
C ILE A 38 -5.64 -4.14 8.56
N HIS A 39 -4.41 -3.76 8.94
CA HIS A 39 -4.14 -2.58 9.76
C HIS A 39 -3.60 -1.48 8.86
N ALA A 40 -4.01 -0.24 9.10
CA ALA A 40 -3.56 0.88 8.31
C ALA A 40 -3.17 2.08 9.17
N TRP A 41 -2.26 2.88 8.65
CA TRP A 41 -1.84 4.15 9.21
C TRP A 41 -1.85 5.19 8.11
N ALA A 42 -2.14 6.43 8.48
CA ALA A 42 -2.04 7.56 7.58
C ALA A 42 -0.82 8.41 7.92
N LEU A 43 -0.19 8.93 6.90
CA LEU A 43 0.94 9.84 7.05
C LEU A 43 0.78 10.98 6.05
N GLU A 44 0.85 12.21 6.56
CA GLU A 44 0.96 13.39 5.69
C GLU A 44 2.40 13.49 5.20
N HIS A 45 2.60 13.31 3.92
CA HIS A 45 3.92 13.31 3.34
C HIS A 45 3.84 13.61 1.84
N ASP A 46 4.77 14.40 1.35
CA ASP A 46 4.89 14.69 -0.07
C ASP A 46 5.98 13.80 -0.68
N LEU A 47 5.67 13.19 -1.81
CA LEU A 47 6.65 12.42 -2.57
C LEU A 47 6.31 12.46 -4.05
N ASP A 48 7.33 12.24 -4.87
CA ASP A 48 7.16 12.18 -6.31
C ASP A 48 6.73 10.76 -6.72
N ALA A 49 5.44 10.60 -7.02
CA ALA A 49 4.87 9.31 -7.39
C ALA A 49 5.52 8.72 -8.65
N ALA A 50 6.05 9.56 -9.53
CA ALA A 50 6.72 9.10 -10.74
C ALA A 50 8.05 8.38 -10.46
N ARG A 51 8.62 8.57 -9.25
CA ARG A 51 9.88 7.94 -8.85
C ARG A 51 9.69 6.66 -8.03
N ILE A 52 8.48 6.18 -7.93
CA ILE A 52 8.21 4.92 -7.23
C ILE A 52 8.91 3.77 -7.94
N HIS A 53 9.65 2.99 -7.16
CA HIS A 53 10.40 1.84 -7.64
C HIS A 53 10.19 0.69 -6.67
N SER A 54 9.42 -0.29 -7.07
CA SER A 54 9.11 -1.43 -6.20
C SER A 54 10.13 -2.56 -6.34
N ASN A 55 10.18 -3.41 -5.32
CA ASN A 55 10.85 -4.70 -5.42
C ASN A 55 10.16 -5.54 -6.49
N THR A 56 10.91 -6.47 -7.04
CA THR A 56 10.39 -7.40 -8.04
C THR A 56 10.16 -8.78 -7.42
N PHE A 57 9.37 -9.57 -8.10
CA PHE A 57 9.22 -10.99 -7.82
C PHE A 57 9.42 -11.78 -9.12
N SER A 58 9.85 -13.02 -8.98
CA SER A 58 10.07 -13.91 -10.13
C SER A 58 8.83 -14.75 -10.39
N LEU A 59 8.47 -14.89 -11.65
CA LEU A 59 7.34 -15.69 -12.06
C LEU A 59 7.68 -16.45 -13.35
N GLU A 60 7.38 -17.75 -13.35
CA GLU A 60 7.43 -18.53 -14.57
C GLU A 60 6.16 -18.32 -15.39
N TRP A 61 6.33 -17.80 -16.59
CA TRP A 61 5.20 -17.58 -17.48
C TRP A 61 5.62 -17.71 -18.95
N PRO A 62 4.91 -18.44 -19.80
CA PRO A 62 3.75 -19.29 -19.45
C PRO A 62 4.09 -20.42 -18.48
N ARG A 63 3.08 -20.98 -17.83
CA ARG A 63 3.26 -22.12 -16.92
C ARG A 63 4.04 -23.23 -17.58
N ARG A 64 5.02 -23.79 -16.87
CA ARG A 64 5.85 -24.91 -17.33
C ARG A 64 6.65 -24.62 -18.60
N SER A 65 6.84 -23.34 -18.93
CA SER A 65 7.65 -22.95 -20.08
C SER A 65 9.15 -22.96 -19.80
N GLY A 66 9.53 -22.90 -18.53
CA GLY A 66 10.91 -22.69 -18.12
C GLY A 66 11.37 -21.24 -18.25
N ILE A 67 10.49 -20.34 -18.67
CA ILE A 67 10.81 -18.91 -18.82
C ILE A 67 10.47 -18.20 -17.52
N ILE A 68 11.51 -17.72 -16.83
CA ILE A 68 11.37 -16.99 -15.58
C ILE A 68 11.66 -15.52 -15.83
N ARG A 69 10.74 -14.65 -15.43
CA ARG A 69 10.88 -13.19 -15.59
C ARG A 69 10.60 -12.50 -14.26
N GLU A 70 11.19 -11.34 -14.09
CA GLU A 70 10.94 -10.48 -12.94
C GLU A 70 9.86 -9.46 -13.28
N TYR A 71 8.96 -9.26 -12.33
CA TYR A 71 7.87 -8.29 -12.42
C TYR A 71 7.88 -7.43 -11.17
N PRO A 72 7.56 -6.12 -11.28
CA PRO A 72 7.43 -5.30 -10.09
C PRO A 72 6.21 -5.74 -9.28
N GLU A 73 6.31 -5.69 -7.94
CA GLU A 73 5.18 -5.97 -7.06
C GLU A 73 4.12 -4.89 -7.17
N ILE A 74 4.55 -3.65 -7.44
CA ILE A 74 3.68 -2.50 -7.68
C ILE A 74 4.04 -1.92 -9.05
N ASP A 75 3.07 -1.87 -9.94
CA ASP A 75 3.26 -1.32 -11.28
C ASP A 75 3.38 0.19 -11.27
N GLU A 76 2.57 0.86 -10.45
CA GLU A 76 2.42 2.30 -10.48
C GLU A 76 1.90 2.83 -9.15
N GLY A 77 2.42 3.97 -8.75
CA GLY A 77 1.83 4.77 -7.68
C GLY A 77 1.37 6.09 -8.26
N ARG A 78 0.30 6.65 -7.71
CA ARG A 78 -0.29 7.89 -8.20
C ARG A 78 -0.98 8.65 -7.07
N TRP A 79 -0.93 9.98 -7.17
CA TRP A 79 -1.74 10.80 -6.30
C TRP A 79 -3.19 10.82 -6.79
N PHE A 80 -4.12 10.68 -5.86
CA PHE A 80 -5.55 10.69 -6.15
C PHE A 80 -6.26 11.76 -5.33
N SER A 81 -7.25 12.40 -5.93
CA SER A 81 -8.24 13.11 -5.14
C SER A 81 -9.03 12.09 -4.31
N LEU A 82 -9.72 12.54 -3.28
CA LEU A 82 -10.53 11.64 -2.46
C LEU A 82 -11.58 10.90 -3.29
N GLY A 83 -12.25 11.58 -4.20
CA GLY A 83 -13.25 10.95 -5.07
C GLY A 83 -12.67 9.89 -5.97
N GLU A 84 -11.49 10.13 -6.55
CA GLU A 84 -10.78 9.14 -7.36
C GLU A 84 -10.32 7.96 -6.52
N ALA A 85 -9.80 8.24 -5.30
CA ALA A 85 -9.35 7.19 -4.40
C ALA A 85 -10.48 6.24 -4.03
N ARG A 86 -11.70 6.76 -3.80
CA ARG A 86 -12.87 5.94 -3.50
C ARG A 86 -13.22 4.98 -4.64
N GLN A 87 -12.98 5.38 -5.88
CA GLN A 87 -13.23 4.53 -7.05
C GLN A 87 -12.17 3.47 -7.27
N LYS A 88 -10.93 3.76 -6.86
CA LYS A 88 -9.79 2.87 -7.11
C LYS A 88 -9.50 1.90 -5.97
N ILE A 89 -9.82 2.27 -4.74
CA ILE A 89 -9.52 1.43 -3.58
C ILE A 89 -10.38 0.17 -3.58
N THR A 90 -9.81 -0.91 -3.10
CA THR A 90 -10.54 -2.16 -2.89
C THR A 90 -11.70 -1.93 -1.93
N ALA A 91 -12.89 -2.43 -2.27
CA ALA A 91 -14.12 -2.21 -1.50
C ALA A 91 -13.97 -2.56 -0.01
N GLY A 92 -13.26 -3.63 0.31
CA GLY A 92 -13.02 -4.02 1.71
C GLY A 92 -12.17 -3.03 2.50
N GLN A 93 -11.59 -2.03 1.86
CA GLN A 93 -10.73 -1.02 2.50
C GLN A 93 -11.34 0.39 2.48
N PHE A 94 -12.57 0.56 1.99
CA PHE A 94 -13.25 1.86 1.98
C PHE A 94 -13.29 2.52 3.36
N GLY A 95 -13.48 1.73 4.40
CA GLY A 95 -13.56 2.24 5.76
C GLY A 95 -12.34 3.03 6.20
N PHE A 96 -11.16 2.73 5.66
CA PHE A 96 -9.95 3.48 5.99
C PHE A 96 -10.02 4.92 5.47
N LEU A 97 -10.58 5.16 4.29
CA LEU A 97 -10.75 6.50 3.77
C LEU A 97 -11.70 7.32 4.64
N ASP A 98 -12.80 6.72 5.09
CA ASP A 98 -13.74 7.40 5.96
C ASP A 98 -13.12 7.73 7.32
N ARG A 99 -12.31 6.83 7.87
CA ARG A 99 -11.60 7.05 9.12
C ARG A 99 -10.56 8.17 8.98
N LEU A 100 -9.85 8.20 7.84
CA LEU A 100 -8.89 9.27 7.54
C LEU A 100 -9.59 10.63 7.51
N LEU A 101 -10.73 10.73 6.83
CA LEU A 101 -11.50 11.97 6.75
C LEU A 101 -11.91 12.48 8.12
N LYS A 102 -12.30 11.60 9.02
CA LYS A 102 -12.66 11.99 10.40
C LYS A 102 -11.45 12.54 11.16
N GLN A 103 -10.27 12.03 10.89
CA GLN A 103 -9.03 12.51 11.52
C GLN A 103 -8.62 13.89 11.00
N LEU A 104 -8.98 14.24 9.77
CA LEU A 104 -8.62 15.49 9.13
C LEU A 104 -9.59 16.64 9.43
N ARG A 105 -10.69 16.36 10.07
CA ARG A 105 -11.70 17.37 10.47
C ARG A 105 -11.36 18.07 11.75
#